data_012de6ab8136126dd19680161b4b7eb3
#
_entry.id   012de6ab8136126dd19680161b4b7eb3
#
_cell.length_a   1.000
_cell.length_b   1.000
_cell.length_c   1.000
_cell.angle_alpha   90.00
_cell.angle_beta   90.00
_cell.angle_gamma   90.00
#
_symmetry.space_group_name_H-M   'P 1'
#
loop_
_entity.id
_entity.type
_entity.pdbx_description
1 polymer ?
#
loop_
_entity_poly.entity_id
_entity_poly.type
_entity_poly.pdbx_seq_one_letter_code
_entity_poly.pdbx_strand_id
1 'polypeptide(L)'
;PVAFDLSTQANHATRGHAEALADLTEAERIEIVNFEMGLFTAQIIDNNAGSLTRNRVNGGPGFLITQDYYFGINDTLVGDYRTRESFDFNVMSLYNTWERYSSHATNQTERARGAIARGQALFNNKVIQISGVAGINDDLNIAVLKGTCTTCHNTPNSGNHSTPMPLNIGIADASRRTPD
;
A
#
# COMPACT_ATOMS: atom_id res chain seq x y z
N PRO A 1 1.43 -13.48 -18.22
CA PRO A 1 1.14 -12.26 -18.99
C PRO A 1 0.42 -11.28 -18.09
N VAL A 2 0.89 -10.05 -18.07
CA VAL A 2 0.25 -8.98 -17.32
C VAL A 2 -0.99 -8.56 -18.11
N ALA A 3 -2.16 -8.51 -17.45
CA ALA A 3 -3.36 -7.98 -18.07
C ALA A 3 -3.20 -6.49 -18.35
N PHE A 4 -3.69 -6.01 -19.47
CA PHE A 4 -3.53 -4.64 -19.91
C PHE A 4 -4.43 -3.67 -19.12
N ASP A 5 -5.61 -4.15 -18.73
CA ASP A 5 -6.61 -3.44 -17.93
C ASP A 5 -7.48 -4.43 -17.15
N LEU A 6 -8.39 -3.93 -16.29
CA LEU A 6 -9.30 -4.76 -15.50
C LEU A 6 -10.23 -5.60 -16.38
N SER A 7 -10.69 -5.10 -17.51
CA SER A 7 -11.55 -5.86 -18.44
C SER A 7 -10.81 -7.05 -19.05
N THR A 8 -9.56 -6.86 -19.45
CA THR A 8 -8.68 -7.92 -19.93
C THR A 8 -8.34 -8.89 -18.80
N GLN A 9 -8.11 -8.41 -17.59
CA GLN A 9 -7.83 -9.23 -16.41
C GLN A 9 -9.03 -10.12 -16.06
N ALA A 10 -10.26 -9.57 -16.04
CA ALA A 10 -11.49 -10.34 -15.80
C ALA A 10 -11.64 -11.50 -16.81
N ASN A 11 -11.39 -11.23 -18.09
CA ASN A 11 -11.45 -12.25 -19.12
C ASN A 11 -10.36 -13.33 -18.94
N HIS A 12 -9.13 -12.93 -18.65
CA HIS A 12 -8.03 -13.87 -18.37
C HIS A 12 -8.30 -14.73 -17.14
N ALA A 13 -8.86 -14.16 -16.07
CA ALA A 13 -9.24 -14.90 -14.87
C ALA A 13 -10.33 -15.94 -15.19
N THR A 14 -11.35 -15.55 -15.93
CA THR A 14 -12.44 -16.44 -16.33
C THR A 14 -11.95 -17.59 -17.22
N ARG A 15 -11.08 -17.30 -18.18
CA ARG A 15 -10.51 -18.33 -19.07
C ARG A 15 -9.47 -19.21 -18.38
N GLY A 16 -8.57 -18.59 -17.59
CA GLY A 16 -7.39 -19.25 -17.03
C GLY A 16 -7.64 -19.91 -15.68
N HIS A 17 -8.43 -19.30 -14.80
CA HIS A 17 -8.69 -19.84 -13.46
C HIS A 17 -10.03 -20.59 -13.37
N ALA A 18 -11.07 -20.05 -13.97
CA ALA A 18 -12.39 -20.70 -13.98
C ALA A 18 -12.55 -21.68 -15.16
N GLU A 19 -11.55 -21.79 -16.05
CA GLU A 19 -11.53 -22.71 -17.20
C GLU A 19 -12.76 -22.59 -18.12
N ALA A 20 -13.34 -21.39 -18.20
CA ALA A 20 -14.51 -21.17 -19.06
C ALA A 20 -14.19 -21.44 -20.53
N LEU A 21 -15.14 -22.02 -21.26
CA LEU A 21 -14.97 -22.41 -22.66
C LEU A 21 -15.02 -21.23 -23.63
N ALA A 22 -15.58 -20.09 -23.22
CA ALA A 22 -15.71 -18.89 -24.03
C ALA A 22 -15.25 -17.65 -23.24
N ASP A 23 -14.93 -16.59 -23.97
CA ASP A 23 -14.65 -15.29 -23.39
C ASP A 23 -15.93 -14.68 -22.80
N LEU A 24 -15.75 -13.83 -21.79
CA LEU A 24 -16.83 -12.99 -21.27
C LEU A 24 -17.32 -12.04 -22.37
N THR A 25 -18.61 -11.81 -22.42
CA THR A 25 -19.18 -10.74 -23.23
C THR A 25 -18.71 -9.38 -22.70
N GLU A 26 -18.81 -8.34 -23.51
CA GLU A 26 -18.49 -6.98 -23.09
C GLU A 26 -19.33 -6.53 -21.90
N ALA A 27 -20.63 -6.87 -21.90
CA ALA A 27 -21.54 -6.53 -20.79
C ALA A 27 -21.11 -7.20 -19.48
N GLU A 28 -20.76 -8.49 -19.48
CA GLU A 28 -20.26 -9.19 -18.28
C GLU A 28 -18.94 -8.62 -17.80
N ARG A 29 -18.03 -8.26 -18.70
CA ARG A 29 -16.78 -7.58 -18.32
C ARG A 29 -17.02 -6.24 -17.65
N ILE A 30 -17.93 -5.44 -18.19
CA ILE A 30 -18.30 -4.14 -17.59
C ILE A 30 -18.90 -4.34 -16.20
N GLU A 31 -19.77 -5.33 -15.99
CA GLU A 31 -20.34 -5.62 -14.67
C GLU A 31 -19.26 -6.03 -13.66
N ILE A 32 -18.31 -6.89 -14.05
CA ILE A 32 -17.19 -7.30 -13.20
C ILE A 32 -16.31 -6.10 -12.86
N VAL A 33 -15.92 -5.30 -13.85
CA VAL A 33 -15.09 -4.10 -13.62
C VAL A 33 -15.80 -3.11 -12.70
N ASN A 34 -17.11 -2.87 -12.89
CA ASN A 34 -17.88 -2.00 -12.01
C ASN A 34 -17.91 -2.52 -10.55
N PHE A 35 -18.02 -3.83 -10.36
CA PHE A 35 -17.91 -4.45 -9.05
C PHE A 35 -16.53 -4.24 -8.44
N GLU A 36 -15.45 -4.56 -9.18
CA GLU A 36 -14.07 -4.38 -8.73
C GLU A 36 -13.76 -2.93 -8.37
N MET A 37 -14.22 -1.97 -9.17
CA MET A 37 -14.08 -0.55 -8.91
C MET A 37 -14.86 -0.08 -7.67
N GLY A 38 -15.85 -0.83 -7.23
CA GLY A 38 -16.58 -0.62 -5.98
C GLY A 38 -15.90 -1.21 -4.74
N LEU A 39 -14.88 -2.06 -4.90
CA LEU A 39 -14.14 -2.67 -3.81
C LEU A 39 -12.95 -1.81 -3.41
N PHE A 40 -13.04 -1.16 -2.26
CA PHE A 40 -11.97 -0.32 -1.75
C PHE A 40 -11.19 -1.02 -0.64
N THR A 41 -9.87 -0.98 -0.74
CA THR A 41 -8.95 -1.45 0.32
C THR A 41 -8.60 -0.37 1.33
N ALA A 42 -9.06 0.88 1.12
CA ALA A 42 -8.84 2.00 2.01
C ALA A 42 -10.15 2.51 2.61
N GLN A 43 -10.13 2.85 3.88
CA GLN A 43 -11.29 3.40 4.59
C GLN A 43 -11.59 4.84 4.16
N ILE A 44 -12.88 5.18 4.09
CA ILE A 44 -13.38 6.54 3.87
C ILE A 44 -13.74 7.21 5.21
N ILE A 45 -14.18 6.42 6.17
CA ILE A 45 -14.66 6.87 7.48
C ILE A 45 -14.07 5.98 8.57
N ASP A 46 -13.60 6.59 9.64
CA ASP A 46 -13.34 5.96 10.94
C ASP A 46 -14.46 6.36 11.92
N ASN A 47 -14.96 5.41 12.71
CA ASN A 47 -16.10 5.65 13.59
C ASN A 47 -15.83 6.71 14.68
N ASN A 48 -14.57 6.89 15.08
CA ASN A 48 -14.19 7.87 16.11
C ASN A 48 -13.59 9.15 15.51
N ALA A 49 -12.72 9.01 14.50
CA ALA A 49 -12.06 10.15 13.85
C ALA A 49 -12.92 10.84 12.80
N GLY A 50 -13.98 10.17 12.30
CA GLY A 50 -14.83 10.66 11.23
C GLY A 50 -14.22 10.49 9.85
N SER A 51 -14.50 11.40 8.93
CA SER A 51 -14.03 11.31 7.55
C SER A 51 -12.50 11.31 7.44
N LEU A 52 -11.97 10.33 6.69
CA LEU A 52 -10.55 10.18 6.36
C LEU A 52 -10.17 10.83 5.02
N THR A 53 -11.14 11.51 4.38
CA THR A 53 -11.00 12.11 3.03
C THR A 53 -11.31 13.60 2.99
N ARG A 54 -11.66 14.22 4.12
CA ARG A 54 -12.06 15.62 4.22
C ARG A 54 -11.11 16.40 5.13
N ASN A 55 -11.20 17.74 5.04
CA ASN A 55 -10.42 18.64 5.90
C ASN A 55 -8.90 18.47 5.76
N ARG A 56 -8.43 18.35 4.53
CA ARG A 56 -7.02 18.21 4.16
C ARG A 56 -6.36 16.91 4.65
N VAL A 57 -7.11 15.85 4.82
CA VAL A 57 -6.58 14.50 4.96
C VAL A 57 -6.90 13.67 3.73
N ASN A 58 -6.01 12.80 3.39
CA ASN A 58 -5.92 12.11 2.10
C ASN A 58 -5.91 10.58 2.24
N GLY A 59 -6.51 10.06 3.31
CA GLY A 59 -6.47 8.62 3.63
C GLY A 59 -7.43 7.74 2.83
N GLY A 60 -8.34 8.33 2.07
CA GLY A 60 -9.34 7.57 1.33
C GLY A 60 -8.90 7.11 -0.05
N PRO A 61 -9.64 6.16 -0.67
CA PRO A 61 -9.27 5.59 -1.96
C PRO A 61 -9.22 6.63 -3.08
N GLY A 62 -10.08 7.65 -3.06
CA GLY A 62 -10.13 8.68 -4.10
C GLY A 62 -8.84 9.48 -4.25
N PHE A 63 -8.08 9.68 -3.16
CA PHE A 63 -6.75 10.28 -3.22
C PHE A 63 -5.71 9.24 -3.62
N LEU A 64 -5.74 8.07 -3.00
CA LEU A 64 -4.71 7.05 -3.20
C LEU A 64 -4.61 6.56 -4.65
N ILE A 65 -5.75 6.46 -5.36
CA ILE A 65 -5.76 6.06 -6.78
C ILE A 65 -5.23 7.12 -7.74
N THR A 66 -5.07 8.37 -7.30
CA THR A 66 -4.52 9.46 -8.13
C THR A 66 -3.01 9.60 -8.00
N GLN A 67 -2.39 8.82 -7.13
CA GLN A 67 -0.95 8.85 -6.93
C GLN A 67 -0.23 8.07 -8.03
N ASP A 68 0.97 8.49 -8.36
CA ASP A 68 1.84 7.72 -9.24
C ASP A 68 2.13 6.35 -8.62
N TYR A 69 2.15 5.32 -9.46
CA TYR A 69 2.36 3.94 -9.06
C TYR A 69 3.36 3.24 -9.96
N TYR A 70 4.50 2.87 -9.38
CA TYR A 70 5.51 2.02 -10.00
C TYR A 70 6.46 1.46 -8.95
N PHE A 71 7.07 0.33 -9.23
CA PHE A 71 8.07 -0.25 -8.35
C PHE A 71 9.34 0.63 -8.32
N GLY A 72 9.91 0.81 -7.13
CA GLY A 72 11.08 1.67 -6.93
C GLY A 72 10.76 3.15 -6.85
N ILE A 73 9.49 3.51 -6.57
CA ILE A 73 9.05 4.91 -6.44
C ILE A 73 9.71 5.65 -5.26
N ASN A 74 10.23 4.94 -4.30
CA ASN A 74 10.95 5.51 -3.15
C ASN A 74 11.97 4.47 -2.65
N ASP A 75 12.85 4.03 -3.54
CA ASP A 75 13.81 2.99 -3.23
C ASP A 75 14.77 3.41 -2.13
N THR A 76 14.91 2.55 -1.12
CA THR A 76 15.70 2.81 0.08
C THR A 76 17.20 2.98 -0.21
N LEU A 77 17.71 2.38 -1.27
CA LEU A 77 19.13 2.35 -1.58
C LEU A 77 19.54 3.43 -2.59
N VAL A 78 18.71 3.64 -3.61
CA VAL A 78 19.06 4.49 -4.74
C VAL A 78 18.12 5.69 -4.93
N GLY A 79 17.04 5.75 -4.16
CA GLY A 79 15.99 6.74 -4.34
C GLY A 79 15.11 6.42 -5.56
N ASP A 80 14.27 7.37 -5.93
CA ASP A 80 13.38 7.24 -7.07
C ASP A 80 14.14 7.33 -8.39
N TYR A 81 14.13 6.27 -9.18
CA TYR A 81 14.87 6.22 -10.44
C TYR A 81 14.27 7.10 -11.55
N ARG A 82 12.98 7.50 -11.43
CA ARG A 82 12.31 8.38 -12.40
C ARG A 82 12.51 9.85 -12.07
N THR A 83 12.25 10.24 -10.82
CA THR A 83 12.35 11.65 -10.38
C THR A 83 13.75 12.04 -9.95
N ARG A 84 14.61 11.07 -9.64
CA ARG A 84 15.96 11.25 -9.08
C ARG A 84 15.97 11.82 -7.67
N GLU A 85 14.86 11.76 -6.98
CA GLU A 85 14.77 12.14 -5.58
C GLU A 85 15.36 11.05 -4.69
N SER A 86 15.99 11.47 -3.59
CA SER A 86 16.52 10.55 -2.58
C SER A 86 15.39 9.88 -1.82
N PHE A 87 15.67 8.72 -1.23
CA PHE A 87 14.72 8.04 -0.34
C PHE A 87 14.15 8.98 0.72
N ASP A 88 12.83 9.06 0.78
CA ASP A 88 12.08 9.79 1.82
C ASP A 88 11.43 8.81 2.79
N PHE A 89 11.92 8.76 4.02
CA PHE A 89 11.31 7.94 5.07
C PHE A 89 10.00 8.52 5.60
N ASN A 90 9.71 9.81 5.37
CA ASN A 90 8.45 10.48 5.74
C ASN A 90 7.39 10.45 4.64
N VAL A 91 7.52 9.55 3.69
CA VAL A 91 6.63 9.46 2.52
C VAL A 91 5.14 9.34 2.88
N MET A 92 4.78 8.71 4.00
CA MET A 92 3.40 8.62 4.46
C MET A 92 3.00 9.96 5.12
N SER A 93 2.23 10.77 4.37
CA SER A 93 1.85 12.15 4.77
C SER A 93 0.34 12.40 4.79
N LEU A 94 -0.45 11.33 4.69
CA LEU A 94 -1.91 11.38 4.49
C LEU A 94 -2.64 12.16 5.61
N TYR A 95 -2.12 12.14 6.83
CA TYR A 95 -2.74 12.69 8.04
C TYR A 95 -1.92 13.77 8.72
N ASN A 96 -0.97 14.43 8.03
CA ASN A 96 -0.12 15.48 8.61
C ASN A 96 -0.93 16.62 9.28
N THR A 97 -2.10 16.97 8.71
CA THR A 97 -2.96 17.99 9.30
C THR A 97 -3.51 17.63 10.68
N TRP A 98 -3.46 16.36 11.05
CA TRP A 98 -3.91 15.87 12.36
C TRP A 98 -2.79 15.76 13.41
N GLU A 99 -1.54 16.03 13.04
CA GLU A 99 -0.40 16.00 13.97
C GLU A 99 -0.61 16.91 15.17
N ARG A 100 -1.25 18.07 14.98
CA ARG A 100 -1.61 19.00 16.05
C ARG A 100 -2.44 18.35 17.17
N TYR A 101 -3.26 17.36 16.84
CA TYR A 101 -4.08 16.64 17.81
C TYR A 101 -3.30 15.60 18.61
N SER A 102 -2.07 15.30 18.25
CA SER A 102 -1.22 14.36 18.99
C SER A 102 -0.94 14.84 20.43
N SER A 103 -0.91 16.16 20.65
CA SER A 103 -0.66 16.79 21.95
C SER A 103 -1.76 17.74 22.42
N HIS A 104 -2.65 18.19 21.52
CA HIS A 104 -3.63 19.25 21.82
C HIS A 104 -5.08 18.85 21.53
N ALA A 105 -5.42 17.58 21.68
CA ALA A 105 -6.78 17.10 21.47
C ALA A 105 -7.71 17.53 22.60
N THR A 106 -8.83 18.19 22.27
CA THR A 106 -9.81 18.73 23.23
C THR A 106 -11.04 17.82 23.40
N ASN A 107 -11.29 16.92 22.45
CA ASN A 107 -12.45 16.02 22.45
C ASN A 107 -12.06 14.62 21.94
N GLN A 108 -13.00 13.68 21.98
CA GLN A 108 -12.75 12.29 21.62
C GLN A 108 -12.37 12.14 20.13
N THR A 109 -13.02 12.87 19.24
CA THR A 109 -12.72 12.82 17.80
C THR A 109 -11.31 13.32 17.52
N GLU A 110 -10.88 14.41 18.16
CA GLU A 110 -9.52 14.91 18.04
C GLU A 110 -8.48 13.94 18.61
N ARG A 111 -8.81 13.27 19.73
CA ARG A 111 -7.95 12.20 20.28
C ARG A 111 -7.77 11.04 19.29
N ALA A 112 -8.85 10.61 18.63
CA ALA A 112 -8.80 9.58 17.61
C ALA A 112 -7.96 10.02 16.40
N ARG A 113 -8.13 11.25 15.92
CA ARG A 113 -7.32 11.83 14.85
C ARG A 113 -5.84 11.93 15.23
N GLY A 114 -5.55 12.37 16.43
CA GLY A 114 -4.18 12.40 16.96
C GLY A 114 -3.56 11.00 17.07
N ALA A 115 -4.35 9.97 17.38
CA ALA A 115 -3.88 8.59 17.40
C ALA A 115 -3.50 8.10 15.98
N ILE A 116 -4.30 8.43 14.97
CA ILE A 116 -4.01 8.12 13.57
C ILE A 116 -2.72 8.83 13.11
N ALA A 117 -2.57 10.10 13.42
CA ALA A 117 -1.36 10.87 13.08
C ALA A 117 -0.10 10.30 13.78
N ARG A 118 -0.21 9.91 15.05
CA ARG A 118 0.89 9.21 15.74
C ARG A 118 1.23 7.86 15.10
N GLY A 119 0.21 7.11 14.65
CA GLY A 119 0.41 5.86 13.90
C GLY A 119 1.19 6.10 12.61
N GLN A 120 0.83 7.13 11.84
CA GLN A 120 1.57 7.55 10.66
C GLN A 120 3.03 7.91 10.99
N ALA A 121 3.25 8.69 12.04
CA ALA A 121 4.59 9.07 12.48
C ALA A 121 5.43 7.84 12.89
N LEU A 122 4.82 6.86 13.58
CA LEU A 122 5.47 5.60 13.91
C LEU A 122 5.82 4.80 12.65
N PHE A 123 4.91 4.73 11.68
CA PHE A 123 5.13 4.03 10.42
C PHE A 123 6.33 4.60 9.66
N ASN A 124 6.45 5.91 9.63
CA ASN A 124 7.57 6.59 8.99
C ASN A 124 8.89 6.42 9.76
N ASN A 125 8.86 6.54 11.09
CA ASN A 125 10.07 6.82 11.87
C ASN A 125 10.51 5.66 12.78
N LYS A 126 9.65 4.67 13.06
CA LYS A 126 10.04 3.56 13.94
C LYS A 126 11.07 2.69 13.26
N VAL A 127 12.30 2.76 13.74
CA VAL A 127 13.36 1.86 13.27
C VAL A 127 13.06 0.43 13.68
N ILE A 128 13.11 -0.46 12.71
CA ILE A 128 12.98 -1.92 12.84
C ILE A 128 14.22 -2.62 12.28
N GLN A 129 14.44 -3.84 12.71
CA GLN A 129 15.49 -4.69 12.19
C GLN A 129 14.90 -5.66 11.16
N ILE A 130 15.26 -5.48 9.89
CA ILE A 130 14.80 -6.27 8.76
C ILE A 130 15.82 -7.36 8.51
N SER A 131 15.41 -8.62 8.62
CA SER A 131 16.29 -9.78 8.43
C SER A 131 15.56 -10.93 7.73
N GLY A 132 16.29 -11.73 6.97
CA GLY A 132 15.74 -12.91 6.29
C GLY A 132 14.81 -12.60 5.13
N VAL A 133 14.85 -11.39 4.60
CA VAL A 133 14.05 -10.99 3.43
C VAL A 133 14.85 -11.27 2.16
N ALA A 134 14.37 -12.24 1.37
CA ALA A 134 14.96 -12.55 0.07
C ALA A 134 14.73 -11.39 -0.91
N GLY A 135 15.79 -11.00 -1.62
CA GLY A 135 15.82 -9.81 -2.48
C GLY A 135 16.26 -8.53 -1.76
N ILE A 136 16.52 -8.60 -0.44
CA ILE A 136 17.15 -7.51 0.32
C ILE A 136 18.39 -8.02 1.07
N ASN A 137 18.16 -8.88 2.08
CA ASN A 137 19.26 -9.28 2.96
C ASN A 137 20.31 -10.14 2.26
N ASP A 138 19.88 -11.02 1.36
CA ASP A 138 20.75 -11.86 0.52
C ASP A 138 21.44 -11.05 -0.58
N ASP A 139 20.70 -10.22 -1.32
CA ASP A 139 21.26 -9.42 -2.41
C ASP A 139 22.27 -8.37 -1.91
N LEU A 140 22.00 -7.77 -0.76
CA LEU A 140 22.93 -6.82 -0.13
C LEU A 140 24.01 -7.49 0.71
N ASN A 141 23.94 -8.82 0.88
CA ASN A 141 24.83 -9.60 1.75
C ASN A 141 24.92 -9.02 3.17
N ILE A 142 23.77 -8.65 3.75
CA ILE A 142 23.67 -8.11 5.11
C ILE A 142 22.69 -8.93 5.94
N ALA A 143 23.11 -9.34 7.14
CA ALA A 143 22.25 -10.11 8.04
C ALA A 143 21.04 -9.31 8.54
N VAL A 144 21.22 -8.02 8.78
CA VAL A 144 20.20 -7.12 9.31
C VAL A 144 20.29 -5.75 8.64
N LEU A 145 19.20 -5.31 8.03
CA LEU A 145 19.01 -3.94 7.55
C LEU A 145 18.22 -3.15 8.61
N LYS A 146 18.74 -2.03 9.08
CA LYS A 146 17.99 -1.07 9.89
C LYS A 146 17.14 -0.22 8.96
N GLY A 147 15.84 -0.35 9.05
CA GLY A 147 14.88 0.37 8.21
C GLY A 147 13.65 0.80 9.00
N THR A 148 12.67 1.33 8.30
CA THR A 148 11.34 1.68 8.80
C THR A 148 10.29 0.91 7.99
N CYS A 149 9.00 1.06 8.30
CA CYS A 149 7.97 0.45 7.44
C CYS A 149 8.04 1.02 6.01
N THR A 150 8.44 2.29 5.85
CA THR A 150 8.57 2.95 4.54
C THR A 150 9.76 2.45 3.71
N THR A 151 10.67 1.68 4.30
CA THR A 151 11.69 0.95 3.54
C THR A 151 11.08 0.06 2.44
N CYS A 152 9.89 -0.50 2.70
CA CYS A 152 9.16 -1.33 1.75
C CYS A 152 7.85 -0.71 1.30
N HIS A 153 7.19 0.07 2.16
CA HIS A 153 5.87 0.65 1.91
C HIS A 153 5.94 2.11 1.53
N ASN A 154 5.09 2.50 0.60
CA ASN A 154 4.97 3.84 0.09
C ASN A 154 3.49 4.23 -0.03
N THR A 155 3.18 5.53 0.01
CA THR A 155 1.95 6.03 -0.56
C THR A 155 2.03 5.92 -2.01
N PRO A 156 1.57 5.53 -2.94
CA PRO A 156 0.23 5.37 -3.33
C PRO A 156 -0.29 3.98 -2.90
N ASN A 157 -1.57 3.90 -2.73
CA ASN A 157 -2.29 2.71 -2.27
C ASN A 157 -1.69 1.92 -1.08
N SER A 158 -0.74 2.51 -0.37
CA SER A 158 -0.07 1.94 0.81
C SER A 158 0.55 0.56 0.57
N GLY A 159 0.88 0.25 -0.68
CA GLY A 159 1.45 -1.03 -1.07
C GLY A 159 2.96 -1.11 -0.89
N ASN A 160 3.52 -2.24 -1.26
CA ASN A 160 4.96 -2.52 -1.21
C ASN A 160 5.62 -2.06 -2.52
N HIS A 161 5.87 -0.77 -2.67
CA HIS A 161 6.35 -0.19 -3.93
C HIS A 161 7.63 0.63 -3.79
N SER A 162 8.17 0.78 -2.57
CA SER A 162 9.43 1.48 -2.37
C SER A 162 10.58 0.78 -3.07
N THR A 163 10.60 -0.55 -3.10
CA THR A 163 11.63 -1.33 -3.76
C THR A 163 11.31 -1.60 -5.24
N PRO A 164 12.32 -1.82 -6.10
CA PRO A 164 12.11 -1.97 -7.54
C PRO A 164 11.54 -3.35 -7.95
N MET A 165 11.40 -4.28 -7.01
CA MET A 165 10.90 -5.63 -7.29
C MET A 165 10.06 -6.18 -6.13
N PRO A 166 9.19 -7.17 -6.39
CA PRO A 166 8.51 -7.92 -5.33
C PRO A 166 9.50 -8.66 -4.44
N LEU A 167 9.28 -8.61 -3.13
CA LEU A 167 10.13 -9.26 -2.14
C LEU A 167 9.47 -10.51 -1.56
N ASN A 168 10.24 -11.54 -1.28
CA ASN A 168 9.77 -12.70 -0.55
C ASN A 168 9.97 -12.48 0.95
N ILE A 169 8.89 -12.19 1.66
CA ILE A 169 8.85 -12.01 3.11
C ILE A 169 8.39 -13.27 3.86
N GLY A 170 8.36 -14.42 3.20
CA GLY A 170 8.03 -15.71 3.79
C GLY A 170 6.53 -15.98 4.02
N ILE A 171 5.62 -15.12 3.55
CA ILE A 171 4.17 -15.34 3.72
C ILE A 171 3.70 -16.62 3.03
N ALA A 172 4.27 -16.94 1.87
CA ALA A 172 3.93 -18.11 1.07
C ALA A 172 4.72 -19.38 1.42
N ASP A 173 5.59 -19.32 2.43
CA ASP A 173 6.40 -20.47 2.86
C ASP A 173 5.51 -21.64 3.31
N ALA A 174 5.94 -22.86 3.00
CA ALA A 174 5.19 -24.08 3.35
C ALA A 174 4.87 -24.18 4.85
N SER A 175 5.76 -23.66 5.72
CA SER A 175 5.57 -23.61 7.18
C SER A 175 4.46 -22.65 7.63
N ARG A 176 3.98 -21.77 6.74
CA ARG A 176 2.92 -20.80 7.00
C ARG A 176 1.57 -21.21 6.43
N ARG A 177 1.55 -22.26 5.60
CA ARG A 177 0.30 -22.75 5.00
C ARG A 177 -0.53 -23.46 6.04
N THR A 178 -1.81 -23.12 6.16
CA THR A 178 -2.76 -23.93 6.90
C THR A 178 -3.07 -25.19 6.08
N PRO A 179 -3.27 -26.35 6.72
CA PRO A 179 -3.87 -27.50 6.03
C PRO A 179 -5.26 -27.10 5.52
N ASP A 180 -5.52 -27.32 4.26
CA ASP A 180 -6.87 -27.18 3.66
C ASP A 180 -7.82 -28.27 4.22
#